data_1b62b24030dceb4fdb7bb5d7db27e8b2
#
_entry.id   1b62b24030dceb4fdb7bb5d7db27e8b2
#
_cell.length_a   1.000
_cell.length_b   1.000
_cell.length_c   1.000
_cell.angle_alpha   90.00
_cell.angle_beta   90.00
_cell.angle_gamma   90.00
#
_symmetry.space_group_name_H-M   'P 1'
#
loop_
_entity.id
_entity.type
_entity.pdbx_description
1 polymer ?
#
loop_
_entity_poly.entity_id
_entity_poly.type
_entity_poly.pdbx_seq_one_letter_code
_entity_poly.pdbx_strand_id
1 'polypeptide(L)'
;GEEEVDETRKMNLWEKACRLYKGELLPMQSGKDWVIMNSVHYKDKYSKILRRLCAFRKEQHEYDTILELTDNAIEIYPFDEWQSLKIDALMGMNRYKEAYQLYDATSKMFFEELGITPSERMMNQFQEMSERMGRKYHAAGEIKEDLKEPEYEDGAFYCSLPSFRDNYRLVRRLIERNGQSAFLMVCSLTDGNGHPMENREKLDVMSMELHRAVKNSLRRGDSFSKYSPSQFLILLVGTSQENCDIIFRRIAGRFTQKHGSWNKYLEYYVSSIADVENPNARLSFQKNEFRWIQIGTKYRISKKSFDGWLDKL
;
A
#
# COMPACT_ATOMS: atom_id res chain seq x y z
N GLY A 1 -27.39 8.78 -27.56
CA GLY A 1 -27.71 8.94 -26.14
C GLY A 1 -27.38 10.34 -25.60
N GLU A 2 -26.31 10.98 -26.09
CA GLU A 2 -25.91 12.34 -25.64
C GLU A 2 -26.92 13.43 -26.11
N GLU A 3 -27.58 13.23 -27.24
CA GLU A 3 -28.54 14.14 -27.83
C GLU A 3 -30.01 13.87 -27.41
N GLU A 4 -30.23 12.85 -26.56
CA GLU A 4 -31.57 12.48 -26.10
C GLU A 4 -32.07 13.50 -25.08
N VAL A 5 -33.26 14.01 -25.26
CA VAL A 5 -33.91 15.03 -24.41
C VAL A 5 -34.63 14.38 -23.21
N ASP A 6 -35.17 13.18 -23.38
CA ASP A 6 -35.74 12.42 -22.28
C ASP A 6 -34.62 11.78 -21.42
N GLU A 7 -34.51 12.26 -20.20
CA GLU A 7 -33.43 11.85 -19.29
C GLU A 7 -33.49 10.36 -18.93
N THR A 8 -34.68 9.83 -18.72
CA THR A 8 -34.89 8.39 -18.43
C THR A 8 -34.45 7.52 -19.61
N ARG A 9 -34.85 7.89 -20.81
CA ARG A 9 -34.47 7.19 -22.04
C ARG A 9 -32.97 7.29 -22.29
N LYS A 10 -32.39 8.45 -22.03
CA LYS A 10 -30.95 8.71 -22.10
C LYS A 10 -30.18 7.80 -21.14
N MET A 11 -30.60 7.70 -19.87
CA MET A 11 -29.95 6.83 -18.87
C MET A 11 -30.05 5.37 -19.28
N ASN A 12 -31.17 4.90 -19.82
CA ASN A 12 -31.32 3.54 -20.31
C ASN A 12 -30.38 3.23 -21.51
N LEU A 13 -30.16 4.19 -22.40
CA LEU A 13 -29.20 4.04 -23.48
C LEU A 13 -27.75 4.01 -22.96
N TRP A 14 -27.44 4.82 -21.98
CA TRP A 14 -26.14 4.83 -21.32
C TRP A 14 -25.86 3.55 -20.55
N GLU A 15 -26.85 3.00 -19.89
CA GLU A 15 -26.73 1.70 -19.23
C GLU A 15 -26.40 0.58 -20.23
N LYS A 16 -27.09 0.53 -21.36
CA LYS A 16 -26.78 -0.41 -22.44
C LYS A 16 -25.35 -0.21 -22.96
N ALA A 17 -24.90 1.04 -23.12
CA ALA A 17 -23.54 1.33 -23.54
C ALA A 17 -22.51 0.86 -22.51
N CYS A 18 -22.73 1.08 -21.20
CA CYS A 18 -21.88 0.60 -20.14
C CYS A 18 -21.78 -0.94 -20.11
N ARG A 19 -22.90 -1.65 -20.30
CA ARG A 19 -22.91 -3.12 -20.36
C ARG A 19 -22.16 -3.69 -21.58
N LEU A 20 -22.10 -2.93 -22.69
CA LEU A 20 -21.40 -3.32 -23.91
C LEU A 20 -19.90 -2.99 -23.86
N TYR A 21 -19.50 -2.08 -23.00
CA TYR A 21 -18.09 -1.69 -22.86
C TYR A 21 -17.27 -2.82 -22.24
N LYS A 22 -16.14 -3.17 -22.88
CA LYS A 22 -15.29 -4.30 -22.49
C LYS A 22 -13.84 -3.91 -22.18
N GLY A 23 -13.59 -2.61 -22.03
CA GLY A 23 -12.26 -2.10 -21.72
C GLY A 23 -11.53 -1.51 -22.92
N GLU A 24 -10.24 -1.73 -23.00
CA GLU A 24 -9.37 -1.10 -23.98
C GLU A 24 -9.71 -1.45 -25.43
N LEU A 25 -9.62 -0.43 -26.29
CA LEU A 25 -9.82 -0.59 -27.72
C LEU A 25 -8.65 -1.38 -28.32
N LEU A 26 -8.95 -2.47 -29.03
CA LEU A 26 -7.95 -3.27 -29.77
C LEU A 26 -6.69 -3.59 -28.94
N PRO A 27 -6.79 -4.37 -27.83
CA PRO A 27 -5.67 -4.63 -26.92
C PRO A 27 -4.42 -5.17 -27.62
N MET A 28 -4.60 -5.95 -28.71
CA MET A 28 -3.51 -6.51 -29.52
C MET A 28 -2.74 -5.44 -30.34
N GLN A 29 -3.23 -4.21 -30.40
CA GLN A 29 -2.64 -3.09 -31.12
C GLN A 29 -2.38 -1.88 -30.21
N SER A 30 -2.30 -2.09 -28.91
CA SER A 30 -2.15 -1.05 -27.88
C SER A 30 -0.89 -0.17 -28.05
N GLY A 31 0.11 -0.61 -28.81
CA GLY A 31 1.30 0.19 -29.10
C GLY A 31 1.14 1.25 -30.21
N LYS A 32 -0.04 1.39 -30.83
CA LYS A 32 -0.26 2.39 -31.87
C LYS A 32 -0.86 3.67 -31.27
N ASP A 33 -0.29 4.84 -31.57
CA ASP A 33 -0.70 6.12 -31.01
C ASP A 33 -2.20 6.40 -31.14
N TRP A 34 -2.79 6.12 -32.29
CA TRP A 34 -4.23 6.32 -32.53
C TRP A 34 -5.11 5.38 -31.66
N VAL A 35 -4.62 4.16 -31.34
CA VAL A 35 -5.32 3.24 -30.45
C VAL A 35 -5.26 3.75 -29.03
N ILE A 36 -4.09 4.20 -28.58
CA ILE A 36 -3.90 4.78 -27.24
C ILE A 36 -4.83 6.00 -27.05
N MET A 37 -4.81 6.93 -27.98
CA MET A 37 -5.65 8.15 -27.91
C MET A 37 -7.15 7.81 -27.84
N ASN A 38 -7.62 6.89 -28.66
CA ASN A 38 -9.02 6.48 -28.64
C ASN A 38 -9.39 5.67 -27.39
N SER A 39 -8.50 4.80 -26.90
CA SER A 39 -8.70 4.04 -25.65
C SER A 39 -8.87 4.99 -24.46
N VAL A 40 -8.02 6.00 -24.33
CA VAL A 40 -8.14 7.03 -23.29
C VAL A 40 -9.46 7.80 -23.44
N HIS A 41 -9.83 8.19 -24.66
CA HIS A 41 -11.09 8.90 -24.92
C HIS A 41 -12.32 8.06 -24.53
N TYR A 42 -12.36 6.78 -24.93
CA TYR A 42 -13.48 5.91 -24.58
C TYR A 42 -13.52 5.58 -23.09
N LYS A 43 -12.36 5.39 -22.43
CA LYS A 43 -12.29 5.22 -20.99
C LYS A 43 -12.83 6.45 -20.23
N ASP A 44 -12.47 7.66 -20.66
CA ASP A 44 -12.96 8.90 -20.06
C ASP A 44 -14.49 9.04 -20.24
N LYS A 45 -15.00 8.78 -21.45
CA LYS A 45 -16.45 8.76 -21.71
C LYS A 45 -17.17 7.72 -20.85
N TYR A 46 -16.66 6.49 -20.80
CA TYR A 46 -17.21 5.41 -19.97
C TYR A 46 -17.29 5.84 -18.50
N SER A 47 -16.19 6.36 -17.99
CA SER A 47 -16.08 6.79 -16.59
C SER A 47 -17.07 7.88 -16.23
N LYS A 48 -17.22 8.89 -17.10
CA LYS A 48 -18.18 9.99 -16.92
C LYS A 48 -19.63 9.50 -16.95
N ILE A 49 -19.96 8.66 -17.92
CA ILE A 49 -21.31 8.10 -18.09
C ILE A 49 -21.64 7.23 -16.89
N LEU A 50 -20.76 6.33 -16.49
CA LEU A 50 -20.98 5.41 -15.37
C LEU A 50 -21.22 6.16 -14.05
N ARG A 51 -20.41 7.16 -13.74
CA ARG A 51 -20.59 7.98 -12.51
C ARG A 51 -21.95 8.67 -12.50
N ARG A 52 -22.36 9.23 -13.65
CA ARG A 52 -23.63 9.94 -13.78
C ARG A 52 -24.82 8.98 -13.72
N LEU A 53 -24.69 7.82 -14.34
CA LEU A 53 -25.69 6.76 -14.29
C LEU A 53 -25.87 6.23 -12.85
N CYS A 54 -24.78 5.96 -12.14
CA CYS A 54 -24.85 5.55 -10.73
C CYS A 54 -25.50 6.61 -9.84
N ALA A 55 -25.21 7.89 -10.07
CA ALA A 55 -25.84 8.97 -9.32
C ALA A 55 -27.37 9.00 -9.58
N PHE A 56 -27.79 8.92 -10.85
CA PHE A 56 -29.21 8.89 -11.23
C PHE A 56 -29.93 7.66 -10.63
N ARG A 57 -29.32 6.46 -10.72
CA ARG A 57 -29.90 5.23 -10.15
C ARG A 57 -29.96 5.27 -8.62
N LYS A 58 -29.02 5.95 -7.98
CA LYS A 58 -29.04 6.19 -6.52
C LYS A 58 -30.25 7.02 -6.08
N GLU A 59 -30.58 8.07 -6.84
CA GLU A 59 -31.78 8.90 -6.59
C GLU A 59 -33.09 8.11 -6.76
N GLN A 60 -33.09 7.10 -7.62
CA GLN A 60 -34.23 6.19 -7.82
C GLN A 60 -34.22 5.00 -6.85
N HIS A 61 -33.25 4.92 -5.93
CA HIS A 61 -33.03 3.79 -5.02
C HIS A 61 -32.80 2.43 -5.73
N GLU A 62 -32.36 2.44 -6.99
CA GLU A 62 -32.08 1.25 -7.79
C GLU A 62 -30.66 0.76 -7.55
N TYR A 63 -30.35 0.38 -6.31
CA TYR A 63 -29.01 -0.01 -5.88
C TYR A 63 -28.48 -1.28 -6.53
N ASP A 64 -29.35 -2.26 -6.82
CA ASP A 64 -28.95 -3.51 -7.48
C ASP A 64 -28.34 -3.24 -8.85
N THR A 65 -28.91 -2.31 -9.62
CA THR A 65 -28.34 -1.86 -10.90
C THR A 65 -26.96 -1.23 -10.73
N ILE A 66 -26.75 -0.45 -9.66
CA ILE A 66 -25.45 0.13 -9.36
C ILE A 66 -24.44 -0.97 -9.03
N LEU A 67 -24.82 -2.00 -8.26
CA LEU A 67 -23.94 -3.13 -7.95
C LEU A 67 -23.48 -3.84 -9.23
N GLU A 68 -24.40 -4.19 -10.13
CA GLU A 68 -24.06 -4.84 -11.40
C GLU A 68 -23.11 -3.98 -12.26
N LEU A 69 -23.41 -2.68 -12.40
CA LEU A 69 -22.60 -1.76 -13.21
C LEU A 69 -21.20 -1.57 -12.64
N THR A 70 -21.10 -1.46 -11.32
CA THR A 70 -19.82 -1.30 -10.65
C THR A 70 -19.00 -2.58 -10.63
N ASP A 71 -19.63 -3.76 -10.57
CA ASP A 71 -18.92 -5.04 -10.68
C ASP A 71 -18.26 -5.20 -12.04
N ASN A 72 -18.95 -4.89 -13.13
CA ASN A 72 -18.35 -4.87 -14.46
C ASN A 72 -17.20 -3.85 -14.56
N ALA A 73 -17.37 -2.69 -13.95
CA ALA A 73 -16.34 -1.64 -13.99
C ALA A 73 -15.07 -2.01 -13.19
N ILE A 74 -15.25 -2.67 -12.04
CA ILE A 74 -14.16 -3.19 -11.20
C ILE A 74 -13.39 -4.29 -11.93
N GLU A 75 -14.09 -5.18 -12.65
CA GLU A 75 -13.45 -6.22 -13.45
C GLU A 75 -12.56 -5.63 -14.57
N ILE A 76 -13.03 -4.56 -15.23
CA ILE A 76 -12.29 -3.91 -16.32
C ILE A 76 -11.15 -3.03 -15.80
N TYR A 77 -11.39 -2.26 -14.74
CA TYR A 77 -10.47 -1.27 -14.17
C TYR A 77 -10.46 -1.34 -12.63
N PRO A 78 -9.78 -2.34 -12.05
CA PRO A 78 -9.84 -2.60 -10.61
C PRO A 78 -9.26 -1.47 -9.75
N PHE A 79 -8.41 -0.61 -10.32
CA PHE A 79 -7.73 0.48 -9.61
C PHE A 79 -8.34 1.88 -9.84
N ASP A 80 -9.50 1.97 -10.51
CA ASP A 80 -10.16 3.25 -10.82
C ASP A 80 -11.18 3.68 -9.75
N GLU A 81 -11.15 3.09 -8.55
CA GLU A 81 -12.01 3.41 -7.39
C GLU A 81 -13.52 3.20 -7.62
N TRP A 82 -13.93 2.30 -8.52
CA TRP A 82 -15.33 1.93 -8.72
C TRP A 82 -15.94 1.29 -7.48
N GLN A 83 -15.10 0.70 -6.64
CA GLN A 83 -15.45 0.14 -5.34
C GLN A 83 -16.13 1.17 -4.43
N SER A 84 -15.72 2.44 -4.49
CA SER A 84 -16.35 3.52 -3.73
C SER A 84 -17.83 3.71 -4.10
N LEU A 85 -18.20 3.59 -5.39
CA LEU A 85 -19.60 3.65 -5.82
C LEU A 85 -20.39 2.41 -5.36
N LYS A 86 -19.76 1.25 -5.38
CA LYS A 86 -20.36 0.00 -4.88
C LYS A 86 -20.58 0.06 -3.36
N ILE A 87 -19.62 0.59 -2.61
CA ILE A 87 -19.75 0.85 -1.17
C ILE A 87 -20.95 1.76 -0.89
N ASP A 88 -21.09 2.87 -1.62
CA ASP A 88 -22.23 3.78 -1.48
C ASP A 88 -23.58 3.06 -1.69
N ALA A 89 -23.67 2.18 -2.71
CA ALA A 89 -24.87 1.42 -2.98
C ALA A 89 -25.18 0.44 -1.84
N LEU A 90 -24.19 -0.32 -1.36
CA LEU A 90 -24.35 -1.24 -0.22
C LEU A 90 -24.78 -0.51 1.05
N MET A 91 -24.22 0.67 1.31
CA MET A 91 -24.62 1.53 2.44
C MET A 91 -26.08 2.01 2.28
N GLY A 92 -26.50 2.38 1.07
CA GLY A 92 -27.88 2.75 0.76
C GLY A 92 -28.87 1.61 0.99
N MET A 93 -28.44 0.36 0.82
CA MET A 93 -29.21 -0.85 1.11
C MET A 93 -29.11 -1.29 2.59
N ASN A 94 -28.44 -0.54 3.46
CA ASN A 94 -28.11 -0.90 4.84
C ASN A 94 -27.27 -2.19 4.98
N ARG A 95 -26.56 -2.61 3.92
CA ARG A 95 -25.66 -3.77 3.90
C ARG A 95 -24.26 -3.39 4.39
N TYR A 96 -24.17 -2.78 5.57
CA TYR A 96 -22.93 -2.19 6.12
C TYR A 96 -21.80 -3.20 6.30
N LYS A 97 -22.11 -4.46 6.65
CA LYS A 97 -21.10 -5.52 6.80
C LYS A 97 -20.40 -5.81 5.48
N GLU A 98 -21.15 -5.91 4.39
CA GLU A 98 -20.60 -6.15 3.05
C GLU A 98 -19.85 -4.92 2.52
N ALA A 99 -20.36 -3.72 2.79
CA ALA A 99 -19.67 -2.48 2.47
C ALA A 99 -18.29 -2.38 3.18
N TYR A 100 -18.23 -2.76 4.45
CA TYR A 100 -16.98 -2.81 5.21
C TYR A 100 -16.00 -3.85 4.66
N GLN A 101 -16.48 -5.06 4.36
CA GLN A 101 -15.65 -6.11 3.76
C GLN A 101 -15.06 -5.67 2.41
N LEU A 102 -15.86 -5.01 1.58
CA LEU A 102 -15.39 -4.46 0.30
C LEU A 102 -14.36 -3.35 0.50
N TYR A 103 -14.57 -2.45 1.47
CA TYR A 103 -13.61 -1.41 1.83
C TYR A 103 -12.26 -2.00 2.26
N ASP A 104 -12.29 -2.99 3.17
CA ASP A 104 -11.09 -3.63 3.69
C ASP A 104 -10.30 -4.34 2.58
N ALA A 105 -10.98 -5.16 1.77
CA ALA A 105 -10.38 -5.85 0.64
C ALA A 105 -9.79 -4.87 -0.40
N THR A 106 -10.51 -3.77 -0.69
CA THR A 106 -10.03 -2.74 -1.64
C THR A 106 -8.82 -2.00 -1.10
N SER A 107 -8.86 -1.63 0.18
CA SER A 107 -7.74 -0.93 0.84
C SER A 107 -6.49 -1.78 0.85
N LYS A 108 -6.63 -3.08 1.12
CA LYS A 108 -5.54 -4.06 1.10
C LYS A 108 -4.98 -4.20 -0.32
N MET A 109 -5.83 -4.37 -1.32
CA MET A 109 -5.44 -4.49 -2.73
C MET A 109 -4.69 -3.24 -3.22
N PHE A 110 -5.19 -2.03 -2.97
CA PHE A 110 -4.55 -0.79 -3.38
C PHE A 110 -3.19 -0.61 -2.71
N PHE A 111 -3.09 -1.01 -1.45
CA PHE A 111 -1.83 -0.96 -0.74
C PHE A 111 -0.82 -1.99 -1.26
N GLU A 112 -1.22 -3.25 -1.45
CA GLU A 112 -0.33 -4.33 -1.90
C GLU A 112 0.15 -4.14 -3.34
N GLU A 113 -0.74 -3.72 -4.24
CA GLU A 113 -0.42 -3.60 -5.67
C GLU A 113 0.16 -2.23 -6.06
N LEU A 114 -0.34 -1.15 -5.47
CA LEU A 114 0.03 0.21 -5.86
C LEU A 114 0.86 0.94 -4.79
N GLY A 115 0.90 0.45 -3.55
CA GLY A 115 1.53 1.13 -2.41
C GLY A 115 0.82 2.40 -1.98
N ILE A 116 -0.46 2.58 -2.34
CA ILE A 116 -1.26 3.76 -2.01
C ILE A 116 -2.28 3.47 -0.91
N THR A 117 -2.63 4.50 -0.16
CA THR A 117 -3.71 4.46 0.84
C THR A 117 -5.06 4.71 0.17
N PRO A 118 -6.18 4.29 0.79
CA PRO A 118 -7.51 4.64 0.33
C PRO A 118 -7.69 6.14 0.14
N SER A 119 -8.52 6.53 -0.83
CA SER A 119 -8.85 7.94 -1.06
C SER A 119 -9.60 8.54 0.13
N GLU A 120 -9.59 9.88 0.23
CA GLU A 120 -10.35 10.61 1.25
C GLU A 120 -11.84 10.23 1.24
N ARG A 121 -12.42 10.02 0.06
CA ARG A 121 -13.80 9.55 -0.09
C ARG A 121 -14.00 8.18 0.56
N MET A 122 -13.15 7.22 0.31
CA MET A 122 -13.22 5.89 0.91
C MET A 122 -13.02 5.93 2.43
N MET A 123 -12.14 6.80 2.92
CA MET A 123 -11.96 7.01 4.37
C MET A 123 -13.22 7.59 5.03
N ASN A 124 -13.88 8.55 4.38
CA ASN A 124 -15.15 9.12 4.88
C ASN A 124 -16.27 8.08 4.88
N GLN A 125 -16.35 7.23 3.85
CA GLN A 125 -17.30 6.10 3.80
C GLN A 125 -17.04 5.11 4.96
N PHE A 126 -15.77 4.80 5.25
CA PHE A 126 -15.41 3.96 6.38
C PHE A 126 -15.87 4.57 7.72
N GLN A 127 -15.64 5.86 7.92
CA GLN A 127 -16.09 6.55 9.12
C GLN A 127 -17.62 6.48 9.28
N GLU A 128 -18.37 6.75 8.21
CA GLU A 128 -19.84 6.66 8.23
C GLU A 128 -20.33 5.22 8.52
N MET A 129 -19.71 4.21 7.90
CA MET A 129 -20.01 2.80 8.20
C MET A 129 -19.76 2.47 9.66
N SER A 130 -18.60 2.89 10.20
CA SER A 130 -18.21 2.66 11.59
C SER A 130 -19.18 3.30 12.58
N GLU A 131 -19.62 4.54 12.32
CA GLU A 131 -20.61 5.22 13.14
C GLU A 131 -21.97 4.52 13.14
N ARG A 132 -22.40 4.00 11.99
CA ARG A 132 -23.68 3.28 11.86
C ARG A 132 -23.62 1.85 12.42
N MET A 133 -22.48 1.17 12.27
CA MET A 133 -22.24 -0.14 12.89
C MET A 133 -22.03 -0.02 14.41
N GLY A 134 -21.35 1.01 14.87
CA GLY A 134 -21.02 1.25 16.30
C GLY A 134 -22.23 1.54 17.19
N ARG A 135 -23.44 1.69 16.64
CA ARG A 135 -24.68 1.77 17.43
C ARG A 135 -25.13 0.43 18.02
N LYS A 136 -24.53 -0.69 17.64
CA LYS A 136 -24.75 -1.99 18.28
C LYS A 136 -23.68 -2.18 19.34
N TYR A 137 -24.12 -2.43 20.58
CA TYR A 137 -23.23 -2.84 21.66
C TYR A 137 -22.62 -4.22 21.29
N HIS A 138 -21.31 -4.26 21.13
CA HIS A 138 -20.58 -5.50 20.90
C HIS A 138 -20.02 -6.02 22.21
N ALA A 139 -20.21 -7.31 22.49
CA ALA A 139 -19.58 -7.94 23.63
C ALA A 139 -18.04 -7.92 23.44
N ALA A 140 -17.30 -7.78 24.54
CA ALA A 140 -15.82 -7.73 24.49
C ALA A 140 -15.20 -8.95 23.79
N GLY A 141 -15.88 -10.10 23.78
CA GLY A 141 -15.49 -11.30 23.05
C GLY A 141 -15.55 -11.13 21.53
N GLU A 142 -16.62 -10.52 21.00
CA GLU A 142 -16.78 -10.22 19.57
C GLU A 142 -15.72 -9.24 19.07
N ILE A 143 -15.45 -8.19 19.87
CA ILE A 143 -14.38 -7.23 19.55
C ILE A 143 -13.01 -7.92 19.53
N LYS A 144 -12.75 -8.84 20.48
CA LYS A 144 -11.49 -9.60 20.48
C LYS A 144 -11.35 -10.51 19.27
N GLU A 145 -12.44 -11.13 18.80
CA GLU A 145 -12.42 -11.95 17.58
C GLU A 145 -12.13 -11.09 16.34
N ASP A 146 -12.77 -9.92 16.23
CA ASP A 146 -12.53 -8.98 15.11
C ASP A 146 -11.09 -8.45 15.08
N LEU A 147 -10.44 -8.35 16.25
CA LEU A 147 -9.06 -7.89 16.36
C LEU A 147 -8.01 -9.00 16.19
N LYS A 148 -8.44 -10.27 16.10
CA LYS A 148 -7.51 -11.37 15.86
C LYS A 148 -6.94 -11.31 14.45
N GLU A 149 -5.64 -11.52 14.37
CA GLU A 149 -5.00 -11.79 13.07
C GLU A 149 -5.62 -13.06 12.45
N PRO A 150 -5.83 -13.08 11.12
CA PRO A 150 -6.18 -14.33 10.44
C PRO A 150 -5.15 -15.40 10.81
N GLU A 151 -5.64 -16.58 11.20
CA GLU A 151 -4.76 -17.71 11.49
C GLU A 151 -3.88 -17.96 10.27
N TYR A 152 -2.55 -18.01 10.48
CA TYR A 152 -1.53 -18.43 9.49
C TYR A 152 -0.86 -17.39 8.58
N GLU A 153 -0.71 -16.14 8.96
CA GLU A 153 0.36 -15.35 8.33
C GLU A 153 1.70 -15.56 9.09
N ASP A 154 2.54 -16.45 8.55
CA ASP A 154 3.92 -16.59 9.02
C ASP A 154 4.76 -15.37 8.60
N GLY A 155 5.70 -14.97 9.49
CA GLY A 155 6.66 -13.90 9.22
C GLY A 155 6.25 -12.56 9.81
N ALA A 156 6.92 -11.49 9.36
CA ALA A 156 6.69 -10.14 9.85
C ALA A 156 5.37 -9.53 9.37
N PHE A 157 4.83 -8.64 10.17
CA PHE A 157 3.63 -7.88 9.84
C PHE A 157 3.92 -6.84 8.75
N TYR A 158 3.39 -7.08 7.54
CA TYR A 158 3.43 -6.10 6.46
C TYR A 158 2.29 -5.11 6.61
N CYS A 159 2.60 -3.83 6.67
CA CYS A 159 1.60 -2.79 6.89
C CYS A 159 1.82 -1.55 6.02
N SER A 160 0.78 -0.75 5.89
CA SER A 160 0.84 0.54 5.20
C SER A 160 1.84 1.50 5.87
N LEU A 161 2.38 2.44 5.12
CA LEU A 161 3.31 3.42 5.67
C LEU A 161 2.70 4.25 6.83
N PRO A 162 1.43 4.69 6.79
CA PRO A 162 0.78 5.28 7.96
C PRO A 162 0.74 4.35 9.17
N SER A 163 0.32 3.09 9.00
CA SER A 163 0.30 2.10 10.08
C SER A 163 1.70 1.81 10.61
N PHE A 164 2.72 1.76 9.73
CA PHE A 164 4.10 1.62 10.14
C PHE A 164 4.57 2.79 11.01
N ARG A 165 4.19 4.03 10.66
CA ARG A 165 4.48 5.21 11.49
C ARG A 165 3.86 5.12 12.89
N ASP A 166 2.63 4.65 12.96
CA ASP A 166 1.95 4.50 14.24
C ASP A 166 2.58 3.39 15.07
N ASN A 167 2.96 2.25 14.45
CA ASN A 167 3.73 1.19 15.10
C ASN A 167 5.08 1.71 15.60
N TYR A 168 5.82 2.46 14.77
CA TYR A 168 7.09 3.07 15.15
C TYR A 168 6.94 4.00 16.37
N ARG A 169 5.94 4.88 16.37
CA ARG A 169 5.65 5.79 17.47
C ARG A 169 5.25 5.03 18.75
N LEU A 170 4.44 3.97 18.61
CA LEU A 170 4.04 3.13 19.72
C LEU A 170 5.23 2.40 20.33
N VAL A 171 6.04 1.74 19.50
CA VAL A 171 7.24 1.02 19.92
C VAL A 171 8.23 1.97 20.61
N ARG A 172 8.44 3.18 20.06
CA ARG A 172 9.27 4.19 20.70
C ARG A 172 8.83 4.52 22.12
N ARG A 173 7.52 4.80 22.33
CA ARG A 173 6.96 5.05 23.68
C ARG A 173 7.11 3.85 24.61
N LEU A 174 7.00 2.63 24.08
CA LEU A 174 7.19 1.41 24.87
C LEU A 174 8.64 1.26 25.33
N ILE A 175 9.61 1.56 24.44
CA ILE A 175 11.04 1.48 24.75
C ILE A 175 11.42 2.48 25.85
N GLU A 176 10.95 3.72 25.75
CA GLU A 176 11.17 4.75 26.77
C GLU A 176 10.72 4.27 28.15
N ARG A 177 9.70 3.42 28.22
CA ARG A 177 9.12 2.93 29.46
C ARG A 177 9.78 1.65 29.99
N ASN A 178 10.14 0.72 29.13
CA ASN A 178 10.55 -0.64 29.54
C ASN A 178 12.04 -0.93 29.27
N GLY A 179 12.77 0.01 28.63
CA GLY A 179 14.19 -0.14 28.35
C GLY A 179 14.56 -1.22 27.32
N GLN A 180 13.58 -1.78 26.61
CA GLN A 180 13.86 -2.73 25.51
C GLN A 180 14.52 -1.99 24.35
N SER A 181 15.37 -2.71 23.62
CA SER A 181 15.98 -2.17 22.40
C SER A 181 15.10 -2.44 21.18
N ALA A 182 15.01 -1.47 20.29
CA ALA A 182 14.45 -1.68 18.96
C ALA A 182 15.21 -0.85 17.93
N PHE A 183 15.18 -1.33 16.68
CA PHE A 183 15.95 -0.76 15.59
C PHE A 183 15.07 -0.54 14.37
N LEU A 184 15.33 0.57 13.68
CA LEU A 184 14.84 0.82 12.34
C LEU A 184 15.90 0.37 11.35
N MET A 185 15.54 -0.58 10.47
CA MET A 185 16.39 -0.99 9.35
C MET A 185 15.75 -0.50 8.06
N VAL A 186 16.53 0.12 7.19
CA VAL A 186 16.11 0.54 5.84
C VAL A 186 16.87 -0.31 4.83
N CYS A 187 16.15 -1.08 4.03
CA CYS A 187 16.71 -1.83 2.90
C CYS A 187 16.47 -1.05 1.62
N SER A 188 17.50 -0.82 0.83
CA SER A 188 17.45 -0.03 -0.40
C SER A 188 17.97 -0.82 -1.60
N LEU A 189 17.26 -0.74 -2.72
CA LEU A 189 17.68 -1.26 -4.01
C LEU A 189 18.37 -0.14 -4.80
N THR A 190 19.61 -0.38 -5.24
CA THR A 190 20.45 0.59 -5.96
C THR A 190 20.91 0.01 -7.31
N ASP A 191 21.59 0.81 -8.12
CA ASP A 191 22.19 0.36 -9.38
C ASP A 191 23.46 -0.51 -9.18
N GLY A 192 23.88 -0.69 -7.93
CA GLY A 192 25.13 -1.35 -7.51
C GLY A 192 26.29 -0.38 -7.35
N ASN A 193 26.06 0.93 -7.57
CA ASN A 193 26.98 2.03 -7.33
C ASN A 193 26.42 3.03 -6.29
N GLY A 194 25.35 2.68 -5.60
CA GLY A 194 24.71 3.51 -4.58
C GLY A 194 23.75 4.57 -5.14
N HIS A 195 23.44 4.54 -6.45
CA HIS A 195 22.48 5.46 -7.05
C HIS A 195 21.12 4.79 -7.26
N PRO A 196 20.05 5.57 -7.42
CA PRO A 196 18.74 5.03 -7.76
C PRO A 196 18.79 4.20 -9.05
N MET A 197 18.07 3.08 -9.06
CA MET A 197 17.96 2.21 -10.24
C MET A 197 17.06 2.86 -11.30
N GLU A 198 17.58 3.11 -12.50
CA GLU A 198 16.83 3.73 -13.60
C GLU A 198 15.90 2.74 -14.32
N ASN A 199 16.30 1.47 -14.41
CA ASN A 199 15.49 0.43 -15.06
C ASN A 199 14.32 0.02 -14.17
N ARG A 200 13.12 0.53 -14.50
CA ARG A 200 11.89 0.32 -13.73
C ARG A 200 11.45 -1.15 -13.71
N GLU A 201 11.46 -1.85 -14.85
CA GLU A 201 11.05 -3.26 -14.93
C GLU A 201 11.92 -4.14 -14.02
N LYS A 202 13.23 -3.90 -14.04
CA LYS A 202 14.18 -4.61 -13.18
C LYS A 202 13.93 -4.26 -11.70
N LEU A 203 13.67 -2.99 -11.40
CA LEU A 203 13.37 -2.54 -10.04
C LEU A 203 12.11 -3.20 -9.50
N ASP A 204 11.05 -3.29 -10.29
CA ASP A 204 9.78 -3.89 -9.88
C ASP A 204 9.96 -5.38 -9.55
N VAL A 205 10.65 -6.14 -10.41
CA VAL A 205 10.96 -7.55 -10.15
C VAL A 205 11.80 -7.69 -8.87
N MET A 206 12.84 -6.89 -8.70
CA MET A 206 13.70 -6.92 -7.52
C MET A 206 12.95 -6.48 -6.25
N SER A 207 12.07 -5.50 -6.35
CA SER A 207 11.22 -5.03 -5.25
C SER A 207 10.29 -6.14 -4.76
N MET A 208 9.66 -6.90 -5.66
CA MET A 208 8.83 -8.05 -5.29
C MET A 208 9.63 -9.16 -4.59
N GLU A 209 10.81 -9.51 -5.10
CA GLU A 209 11.64 -10.52 -4.47
C GLU A 209 12.20 -10.05 -3.11
N LEU A 210 12.52 -8.75 -2.97
CA LEU A 210 12.94 -8.19 -1.69
C LEU A 210 11.78 -8.21 -0.67
N HIS A 211 10.57 -7.87 -1.08
CA HIS A 211 9.37 -7.99 -0.22
C HIS A 211 9.24 -9.41 0.34
N ARG A 212 9.31 -10.44 -0.52
CA ARG A 212 9.24 -11.84 -0.10
C ARG A 212 10.38 -12.23 0.83
N ALA A 213 11.60 -11.79 0.51
CA ALA A 213 12.77 -12.06 1.31
C ALA A 213 12.65 -11.44 2.71
N VAL A 214 12.17 -10.20 2.82
CA VAL A 214 11.91 -9.52 4.09
C VAL A 214 10.83 -10.27 4.88
N LYS A 215 9.64 -10.46 4.30
CA LYS A 215 8.50 -11.13 4.97
C LYS A 215 8.92 -12.47 5.57
N ASN A 216 9.63 -13.30 4.81
CA ASN A 216 10.02 -14.65 5.22
C ASN A 216 11.28 -14.72 6.12
N SER A 217 12.00 -13.60 6.27
CA SER A 217 13.21 -13.57 7.09
C SER A 217 12.99 -13.01 8.47
N LEU A 218 11.89 -12.37 8.73
CA LEU A 218 11.60 -11.67 9.98
C LEU A 218 10.69 -12.51 10.89
N ARG A 219 10.63 -12.11 12.15
CA ARG A 219 9.77 -12.76 13.15
C ARG A 219 8.39 -12.13 13.13
N ARG A 220 7.39 -12.82 13.68
CA ARG A 220 6.01 -12.34 13.80
C ARG A 220 5.86 -11.01 14.56
N GLY A 221 6.77 -10.72 15.50
CA GLY A 221 6.78 -9.46 16.26
C GLY A 221 7.44 -8.26 15.54
N ASP A 222 8.08 -8.50 14.39
CA ASP A 222 8.65 -7.44 13.58
C ASP A 222 7.61 -6.91 12.58
N SER A 223 7.73 -5.65 12.18
CA SER A 223 6.88 -5.09 11.13
C SER A 223 7.70 -4.45 10.02
N PHE A 224 7.14 -4.41 8.81
CA PHE A 224 7.78 -3.76 7.68
C PHE A 224 6.79 -3.10 6.75
N SER A 225 7.28 -2.13 5.98
CA SER A 225 6.49 -1.37 5.02
C SER A 225 7.32 -1.02 3.79
N LYS A 226 6.68 -0.91 2.65
CA LYS A 226 7.30 -0.36 1.45
C LYS A 226 7.25 1.18 1.54
N TYR A 227 8.41 1.81 1.56
CA TYR A 227 8.53 3.28 1.62
C TYR A 227 8.52 3.92 0.25
N SER A 228 9.23 3.28 -0.71
CA SER A 228 9.28 3.69 -2.11
C SER A 228 9.42 2.46 -3.00
N PRO A 229 9.38 2.56 -4.33
CA PRO A 229 9.64 1.43 -5.21
C PRO A 229 10.97 0.71 -4.92
N SER A 230 11.96 1.42 -4.42
CA SER A 230 13.31 0.90 -4.13
C SER A 230 13.61 0.70 -2.65
N GLN A 231 12.72 1.08 -1.71
CA GLN A 231 13.04 1.10 -0.29
C GLN A 231 11.98 0.43 0.57
N PHE A 232 12.45 -0.35 1.55
CA PHE A 232 11.65 -0.98 2.60
C PHE A 232 12.13 -0.54 3.97
N LEU A 233 11.18 -0.19 4.83
CA LEU A 233 11.39 0.08 6.26
C LEU A 233 11.07 -1.17 7.05
N ILE A 234 11.90 -1.51 8.00
CA ILE A 234 11.75 -2.68 8.87
C ILE A 234 11.94 -2.23 10.31
N LEU A 235 10.96 -2.55 11.14
CA LEU A 235 10.98 -2.29 12.58
C LEU A 235 11.28 -3.58 13.32
N LEU A 236 12.46 -3.66 13.92
CA LEU A 236 12.95 -4.80 14.66
C LEU A 236 12.79 -4.55 16.16
N VAL A 237 11.95 -5.33 16.83
CA VAL A 237 11.62 -5.12 18.26
C VAL A 237 12.26 -6.20 19.12
N GLY A 238 12.87 -5.81 20.24
CA GLY A 238 13.48 -6.75 21.20
C GLY A 238 14.70 -7.47 20.62
N THR A 239 15.51 -6.78 19.82
CA THR A 239 16.76 -7.32 19.24
C THR A 239 17.96 -6.49 19.68
N SER A 240 19.18 -6.99 19.47
CA SER A 240 20.42 -6.24 19.68
C SER A 240 20.99 -5.77 18.34
N GLN A 241 21.91 -4.81 18.39
CA GLN A 241 22.56 -4.27 17.20
C GLN A 241 23.31 -5.36 16.41
N GLU A 242 23.99 -6.28 17.11
CA GLU A 242 24.71 -7.40 16.49
C GLU A 242 23.78 -8.33 15.72
N ASN A 243 22.55 -8.52 16.22
CA ASN A 243 21.54 -9.34 15.57
C ASN A 243 20.96 -8.69 14.32
N CYS A 244 21.00 -7.36 14.19
CA CYS A 244 20.55 -6.67 12.99
C CYS A 244 21.35 -7.11 11.75
N ASP A 245 22.68 -7.25 11.89
CA ASP A 245 23.54 -7.74 10.81
C ASP A 245 23.21 -9.20 10.42
N ILE A 246 22.87 -10.04 11.38
CA ILE A 246 22.47 -11.43 11.13
C ILE A 246 21.13 -11.47 10.39
N ILE A 247 20.19 -10.63 10.81
CA ILE A 247 18.88 -10.50 10.16
C ILE A 247 19.06 -10.03 8.71
N PHE A 248 19.87 -9.00 8.49
CA PHE A 248 20.13 -8.52 7.13
C PHE A 248 20.76 -9.60 6.25
N ARG A 249 21.78 -10.33 6.73
CA ARG A 249 22.40 -11.44 5.97
C ARG A 249 21.38 -12.49 5.58
N ARG A 250 20.41 -12.78 6.45
CA ARG A 250 19.31 -13.72 6.15
C ARG A 250 18.39 -13.18 5.06
N ILE A 251 18.05 -11.87 5.11
CA ILE A 251 17.27 -11.21 4.06
C ILE A 251 18.03 -11.24 2.74
N ALA A 252 19.30 -10.82 2.73
CA ALA A 252 20.14 -10.81 1.54
C ALA A 252 20.31 -12.22 0.94
N GLY A 253 20.52 -13.24 1.76
CA GLY A 253 20.63 -14.63 1.32
C GLY A 253 19.36 -15.13 0.62
N ARG A 254 18.17 -14.80 1.13
CA ARG A 254 16.89 -15.14 0.49
C ARG A 254 16.65 -14.34 -0.77
N PHE A 255 16.97 -13.04 -0.76
CA PHE A 255 16.85 -12.14 -1.91
C PHE A 255 17.71 -12.58 -3.09
N THR A 256 18.92 -13.08 -2.81
CA THR A 256 19.87 -13.51 -3.84
C THR A 256 19.76 -14.99 -4.20
N GLN A 257 18.85 -15.75 -3.57
CA GLN A 257 18.76 -17.20 -3.72
C GLN A 257 18.62 -17.65 -5.17
N LYS A 258 17.80 -16.92 -5.97
CA LYS A 258 17.59 -17.20 -7.40
C LYS A 258 18.60 -16.49 -8.31
N HIS A 259 19.18 -15.39 -7.86
CA HIS A 259 20.03 -14.50 -8.65
C HIS A 259 21.22 -14.01 -7.82
N GLY A 260 22.28 -14.82 -7.72
CA GLY A 260 23.44 -14.50 -6.89
C GLY A 260 24.13 -13.17 -7.21
N SER A 261 24.03 -12.70 -8.48
CA SER A 261 24.56 -11.39 -8.91
C SER A 261 23.80 -10.19 -8.35
N TRP A 262 22.64 -10.39 -7.74
CA TRP A 262 21.82 -9.30 -7.19
C TRP A 262 22.34 -8.75 -5.84
N ASN A 263 23.26 -9.45 -5.21
CA ASN A 263 23.83 -9.01 -3.93
C ASN A 263 24.36 -7.58 -3.95
N LYS A 264 24.92 -7.14 -5.06
CA LYS A 264 25.48 -5.78 -5.24
C LYS A 264 24.42 -4.66 -5.31
N TYR A 265 23.14 -5.02 -5.51
CA TYR A 265 22.03 -4.07 -5.65
C TYR A 265 21.30 -3.82 -4.35
N LEU A 266 21.56 -4.60 -3.29
CA LEU A 266 20.90 -4.48 -2.01
C LEU A 266 21.82 -3.84 -0.98
N GLU A 267 21.39 -2.72 -0.43
CA GLU A 267 22.05 -1.99 0.66
C GLU A 267 21.12 -1.91 1.86
N TYR A 268 21.67 -1.70 3.05
CA TYR A 268 20.88 -1.46 4.24
C TYR A 268 21.52 -0.43 5.18
N TYR A 269 20.66 0.17 5.97
CA TYR A 269 21.01 1.06 7.06
C TYR A 269 20.25 0.64 8.32
N VAL A 270 20.88 0.75 9.49
CA VAL A 270 20.25 0.44 10.79
C VAL A 270 20.52 1.57 11.77
N SER A 271 19.47 2.00 12.49
CA SER A 271 19.60 2.94 13.61
C SER A 271 18.79 2.46 14.81
N SER A 272 19.28 2.76 16.03
CA SER A 272 18.50 2.58 17.24
C SER A 272 17.36 3.59 17.28
N ILE A 273 16.17 3.15 17.72
CA ILE A 273 15.02 4.04 17.89
C ILE A 273 15.20 4.95 19.12
N ALA A 274 15.95 4.50 20.12
CA ALA A 274 16.20 5.24 21.35
C ALA A 274 17.07 6.49 21.14
N ASP A 275 17.93 6.50 20.10
CA ASP A 275 18.97 7.52 19.93
C ASP A 275 18.51 8.81 19.21
N VAL A 276 17.24 8.88 18.76
CA VAL A 276 16.75 9.95 17.87
C VAL A 276 16.46 11.27 18.58
N GLU A 277 16.40 11.34 19.91
CA GLU A 277 15.94 12.53 20.65
C GLU A 277 16.94 13.25 21.55
N ASN A 278 18.19 12.98 21.49
CA ASN A 278 19.13 13.83 22.19
C ASN A 278 19.65 14.93 21.24
N PRO A 279 19.14 16.19 21.30
CA PRO A 279 19.63 17.27 20.46
C PRO A 279 21.13 17.53 20.66
N ASN A 280 21.65 17.18 21.83
CA ASN A 280 23.08 17.24 22.16
C ASN A 280 23.87 16.01 21.65
N ALA A 281 23.21 14.89 21.38
CA ALA A 281 23.82 13.76 20.69
C ALA A 281 24.17 14.10 19.23
N ARG A 282 23.48 15.07 18.60
CA ARG A 282 23.85 15.59 17.28
C ARG A 282 25.30 16.13 17.22
N LEU A 283 25.87 16.53 18.34
CA LEU A 283 27.25 17.02 18.43
C LEU A 283 28.29 15.93 18.74
N SER A 284 27.87 14.80 19.34
CA SER A 284 28.76 13.67 19.65
C SER A 284 28.87 12.62 18.56
N PHE A 285 28.03 12.67 17.53
CA PHE A 285 28.02 11.76 16.38
C PHE A 285 29.16 12.01 15.36
N GLN A 286 30.28 12.56 15.82
CA GLN A 286 31.46 12.62 15.00
C GLN A 286 32.19 11.28 15.04
N LYS A 287 32.05 10.53 14.00
CA LYS A 287 32.98 9.55 13.41
C LYS A 287 32.73 8.04 13.54
N ASN A 288 31.99 7.44 14.48
CA ASN A 288 32.12 6.00 14.68
C ASN A 288 30.86 5.12 14.64
N GLU A 289 29.64 5.64 14.44
CA GLU A 289 28.42 4.83 14.55
C GLU A 289 27.72 4.47 13.24
N PHE A 290 28.24 4.90 12.12
CA PHE A 290 27.76 4.46 10.80
C PHE A 290 28.59 3.28 10.31
N ARG A 291 28.23 2.07 10.76
CA ARG A 291 28.80 0.86 10.18
C ARG A 291 28.04 0.52 8.89
N TRP A 292 28.65 0.87 7.79
CA TRP A 292 28.33 0.32 6.49
C TRP A 292 28.89 -1.07 6.41
N ILE A 293 28.05 -2.09 6.36
CA ILE A 293 28.50 -3.41 5.98
C ILE A 293 28.24 -3.56 4.51
N GLN A 294 29.33 -3.47 3.78
CA GLN A 294 29.39 -3.72 2.38
C GLN A 294 29.42 -5.24 2.12
N ILE A 295 28.48 -5.71 1.33
CA ILE A 295 28.61 -6.98 0.62
C ILE A 295 28.95 -6.62 -0.82
N GLY A 296 30.27 -6.38 -1.10
CA GLY A 296 30.83 -6.00 -2.40
C GLY A 296 30.90 -4.49 -2.63
N THR A 297 32.11 -3.93 -2.75
CA THR A 297 32.60 -2.57 -3.09
C THR A 297 31.90 -1.29 -2.57
N LYS A 298 32.69 -0.40 -1.99
CA LYS A 298 32.51 0.86 -1.23
C LYS A 298 31.37 1.79 -1.65
N TYR A 299 30.58 2.34 -0.67
CA TYR A 299 29.75 3.54 -0.89
C TYR A 299 29.58 4.44 0.33
N ARG A 300 29.42 5.77 0.06
CA ARG A 300 29.12 6.85 1.01
C ARG A 300 27.69 7.33 0.79
N ILE A 301 26.84 7.39 1.83
CA ILE A 301 25.65 8.27 1.84
C ILE A 301 26.04 9.59 2.52
N SER A 302 25.66 10.73 1.93
CA SER A 302 25.90 12.01 2.55
C SER A 302 24.87 12.27 3.66
N LYS A 303 25.35 12.73 4.81
CA LYS A 303 24.57 13.07 6.01
C LYS A 303 23.35 13.98 5.75
N LYS A 304 23.41 14.85 4.75
CA LYS A 304 22.38 15.86 4.44
C LYS A 304 21.05 15.34 3.91
N SER A 305 21.02 14.18 3.26
CA SER A 305 19.77 13.66 2.69
C SER A 305 18.95 12.85 3.70
N PHE A 306 19.58 12.34 4.75
CA PHE A 306 18.92 11.51 5.76
C PHE A 306 18.30 12.36 6.89
N ASP A 307 18.98 13.42 7.34
CA ASP A 307 18.47 14.33 8.38
C ASP A 307 17.17 15.02 7.94
N GLY A 308 17.06 15.44 6.68
CA GLY A 308 15.82 16.02 6.13
C GLY A 308 14.67 15.01 5.91
N TRP A 309 14.94 13.71 6.07
CA TRP A 309 13.95 12.65 5.94
C TRP A 309 13.33 12.27 7.29
N LEU A 310 14.14 12.21 8.36
CA LEU A 310 13.66 11.96 9.72
C LEU A 310 12.78 13.11 10.26
N ASP A 311 13.06 14.36 9.87
CA ASP A 311 12.23 15.51 10.26
C ASP A 311 10.85 15.53 9.58
N LYS A 312 10.62 14.66 8.56
CA LYS A 312 9.33 14.47 7.87
C LYS A 312 8.56 13.23 8.32
N LEU A 313 9.17 12.36 9.12
CA LEU A 313 8.54 11.24 9.83
C LEU A 313 8.00 11.69 11.18
#